data_b4210ccd01ac2a45e0b8984de7e29314
#
_entry.id   b4210ccd01ac2a45e0b8984de7e29314
#
_cell.length_a   1.000
_cell.length_b   1.000
_cell.length_c   1.000
_cell.angle_alpha   90.00
_cell.angle_beta   90.00
_cell.angle_gamma   90.00
#
_symmetry.space_group_name_H-M   'P 1'
#
loop_
_entity.id
_entity.type
_entity.pdbx_description
1 polymer ?
#
loop_
_entity_poly.entity_id
_entity_poly.type
_entity_poly.pdbx_seq_one_letter_code
_entity_poly.pdbx_strand_id
1 'polypeptide(L)'
;EVAIVGRSNVGKSSLINALANRRQLAKVSNTPGRTQLINLFVLPNGATVVDLPGYGYAAVPGRERATWQAMIEGYLLEREPLALVFVLVDGEIGPTKLDLQMLAWLQANAVPYQIVATKLDKVKPSKLAGRKQQLARACSLEEADVIWVSASKGTGIDRLQAHVNTMLTV
;
A
#
# COMPACT_ATOMS: atom_id res chain seq x y z
N GLU A 1 12.15 7.85 3.55
CA GLU A 1 11.30 6.77 4.08
C GLU A 1 9.96 6.75 3.34
N VAL A 2 9.50 5.58 2.97
CA VAL A 2 8.21 5.38 2.30
C VAL A 2 7.37 4.46 3.18
N ALA A 3 6.17 4.88 3.54
CA ALA A 3 5.24 4.05 4.30
C ALA A 3 4.31 3.29 3.35
N ILE A 4 3.90 2.10 3.75
CA ILE A 4 2.93 1.30 3.02
C ILE A 4 1.73 1.05 3.92
N VAL A 5 0.56 1.47 3.44
CA VAL A 5 -0.72 1.22 4.09
C VAL A 5 -1.63 0.43 3.17
N GLY A 6 -2.53 -0.32 3.73
CA GLY A 6 -3.50 -1.07 2.96
C GLY A 6 -4.37 -1.95 3.83
N ARG A 7 -5.43 -2.44 3.24
CA ARG A 7 -6.34 -3.38 3.89
C ARG A 7 -5.63 -4.71 4.15
N SER A 8 -6.07 -5.43 5.18
CA SER A 8 -5.63 -6.81 5.40
C SER A 8 -5.80 -7.66 4.13
N ASN A 9 -4.80 -8.46 3.79
CA ASN A 9 -4.77 -9.33 2.60
C ASN A 9 -4.75 -8.62 1.25
N VAL A 10 -4.39 -7.35 1.19
CA VAL A 10 -4.25 -6.61 -0.07
C VAL A 10 -3.00 -7.03 -0.88
N GLY A 11 -2.07 -7.75 -0.26
CA GLY A 11 -0.80 -8.16 -0.87
C GLY A 11 0.39 -7.32 -0.41
N LYS A 12 0.30 -6.68 0.73
CA LYS A 12 1.32 -5.77 1.26
C LYS A 12 2.65 -6.46 1.50
N SER A 13 2.66 -7.61 2.19
CA SER A 13 3.90 -8.36 2.46
C SER A 13 4.53 -8.90 1.19
N SER A 14 3.73 -9.37 0.24
CA SER A 14 4.22 -9.83 -1.07
C SER A 14 4.88 -8.69 -1.85
N LEU A 15 4.30 -7.51 -1.79
CA LEU A 15 4.87 -6.32 -2.44
C LEU A 15 6.20 -5.90 -1.80
N ILE A 16 6.29 -5.90 -0.48
CA ILE A 16 7.52 -5.56 0.24
C ILE A 16 8.64 -6.55 -0.14
N ASN A 17 8.34 -7.84 -0.17
CA ASN A 17 9.30 -8.87 -0.58
C ASN A 17 9.77 -8.66 -2.02
N ALA A 18 8.87 -8.31 -2.93
CA ALA A 18 9.20 -8.03 -4.33
C ALA A 18 10.08 -6.78 -4.47
N LEU A 19 9.76 -5.70 -3.75
CA LEU A 19 10.57 -4.46 -3.75
C LEU A 19 11.97 -4.68 -3.20
N ALA A 20 12.10 -5.49 -2.17
CA ALA A 20 13.38 -5.82 -1.55
C ALA A 20 14.18 -6.86 -2.35
N ASN A 21 13.60 -7.46 -3.38
CA ASN A 21 14.14 -8.59 -4.12
C ASN A 21 14.60 -9.74 -3.20
N ARG A 22 13.83 -9.97 -2.14
CA ARG A 22 14.11 -11.01 -1.14
C ARG A 22 12.86 -11.81 -0.85
N ARG A 23 13.02 -13.11 -0.77
CA ARG A 23 11.94 -13.99 -0.30
C ARG A 23 11.88 -13.92 1.23
N GLN A 24 10.68 -13.85 1.77
CA GLN A 24 10.41 -13.93 3.21
C GLN A 24 11.01 -12.79 4.07
N LEU A 25 11.34 -11.64 3.48
CA LEU A 25 11.72 -10.48 4.28
C LEU A 25 10.54 -10.02 5.16
N ALA A 26 9.36 -9.90 4.56
CA ALA A 26 8.12 -9.68 5.29
C ALA A 26 7.33 -10.99 5.36
N LYS A 27 6.69 -11.26 6.50
CA LYS A 27 5.86 -12.45 6.65
C LYS A 27 4.58 -12.31 5.83
N VAL A 28 4.46 -13.14 4.79
CA VAL A 28 3.19 -13.32 4.10
C VAL A 28 2.32 -14.24 4.95
N SER A 29 1.13 -13.80 5.32
CA SER A 29 0.20 -14.57 6.11
C SER A 29 -1.20 -14.50 5.50
N ASN A 30 -1.86 -15.66 5.42
CA ASN A 30 -3.28 -15.73 5.07
C ASN A 30 -4.20 -15.43 6.26
N THR A 31 -3.61 -15.25 7.45
CA THR A 31 -4.36 -14.88 8.66
C THR A 31 -4.34 -13.36 8.80
N PRO A 32 -5.46 -12.67 8.58
CA PRO A 32 -5.53 -11.22 8.74
C PRO A 32 -5.19 -10.78 10.17
N GLY A 33 -4.64 -9.57 10.31
CA GLY A 33 -4.35 -8.98 11.62
C GLY A 33 -3.03 -9.40 12.25
N ARG A 34 -2.16 -10.13 11.53
CA ARG A 34 -0.85 -10.53 12.07
C ARG A 34 0.16 -9.38 12.13
N THR A 35 0.06 -8.40 11.24
CA THR A 35 0.91 -7.22 11.29
C THR A 35 0.30 -6.23 12.28
N GLN A 36 0.71 -6.32 13.53
CA GLN A 36 0.21 -5.48 14.63
C GLN A 36 1.19 -4.37 15.01
N LEU A 37 2.42 -4.42 14.48
CA LEU A 37 3.50 -3.49 14.79
C LEU A 37 3.97 -2.79 13.51
N ILE A 38 4.60 -1.62 13.71
CA ILE A 38 5.29 -0.92 12.63
C ILE A 38 6.63 -1.63 12.40
N ASN A 39 6.86 -2.10 11.19
CA ASN A 39 8.09 -2.76 10.79
C ASN A 39 8.84 -1.93 9.75
N LEU A 40 10.16 -1.84 9.90
CA LEU A 40 11.02 -1.14 8.97
C LEU A 40 11.87 -2.14 8.19
N PHE A 41 11.94 -1.93 6.87
CA PHE A 41 12.77 -2.72 5.97
C PHE A 41 13.68 -1.80 5.17
N VAL A 42 14.96 -2.14 5.08
CA VAL A 42 15.91 -1.39 4.27
C VAL A 42 16.04 -2.09 2.91
N LEU A 43 15.78 -1.35 1.84
CA LEU A 43 15.92 -1.83 0.48
C LEU A 43 17.39 -1.84 0.04
N PRO A 44 17.75 -2.59 -1.05
CA PRO A 44 19.13 -2.64 -1.55
C PRO A 44 19.73 -1.27 -1.89
N ASN A 45 18.90 -0.31 -2.27
CA ASN A 45 19.32 1.06 -2.60
C ASN A 45 19.45 1.97 -1.36
N GLY A 46 19.28 1.44 -0.15
CA GLY A 46 19.33 2.20 1.10
C GLY A 46 18.02 2.88 1.49
N ALA A 47 16.99 2.82 0.66
CA ALA A 47 15.68 3.36 0.99
C ALA A 47 15.03 2.56 2.12
N THR A 48 14.30 3.22 2.99
CA THR A 48 13.55 2.57 4.06
C THR A 48 12.08 2.49 3.71
N VAL A 49 11.53 1.28 3.78
CA VAL A 49 10.11 1.00 3.62
C VAL A 49 9.54 0.65 4.99
N VAL A 50 8.43 1.30 5.33
CA VAL A 50 7.76 1.10 6.60
C VAL A 50 6.44 0.39 6.37
N ASP A 51 6.31 -0.80 6.95
CA ASP A 51 5.10 -1.60 6.90
C ASP A 51 4.21 -1.24 8.09
N LEU A 52 3.10 -0.57 7.81
CA LEU A 52 2.11 -0.22 8.81
C LEU A 52 1.06 -1.34 8.93
N PRO A 53 0.42 -1.50 10.11
CA PRO A 53 -0.62 -2.50 10.28
C PRO A 53 -1.74 -2.37 9.26
N GLY A 54 -2.22 -3.50 8.74
CA GLY A 54 -3.35 -3.52 7.80
C GLY A 54 -4.66 -3.11 8.48
N TYR A 55 -5.50 -2.38 7.78
CA TYR A 55 -6.83 -2.02 8.27
C TYR A 55 -7.91 -2.98 7.73
N GLY A 56 -9.11 -2.88 8.29
CA GLY A 56 -10.28 -3.60 7.79
C GLY A 56 -10.43 -5.05 8.27
N TYR A 57 -9.72 -5.44 9.33
CA TYR A 57 -9.87 -6.77 9.89
C TYR A 57 -11.01 -6.80 10.93
N ALA A 58 -12.11 -7.46 10.56
CA ALA A 58 -13.35 -7.46 11.34
C ALA A 58 -13.27 -8.23 12.67
N ALA A 59 -12.37 -9.22 12.77
CA ALA A 59 -12.21 -10.01 13.98
C ALA A 59 -11.41 -9.33 15.09
N VAL A 60 -10.81 -8.16 14.82
CA VAL A 60 -10.10 -7.39 15.84
C VAL A 60 -11.10 -6.59 16.67
N PRO A 61 -11.03 -6.68 18.02
CA PRO A 61 -11.91 -5.89 18.89
C PRO A 61 -11.83 -4.39 18.57
N GLY A 62 -12.95 -3.67 18.72
CA GLY A 62 -13.03 -2.25 18.41
C GLY A 62 -11.98 -1.39 19.13
N ARG A 63 -11.64 -1.75 20.39
CA ARG A 63 -10.60 -1.10 21.18
C ARG A 63 -9.21 -1.21 20.50
N GLU A 64 -8.84 -2.40 20.01
CA GLU A 64 -7.57 -2.60 19.32
C GLU A 64 -7.54 -1.89 17.97
N ARG A 65 -8.67 -1.88 17.24
CA ARG A 65 -8.77 -1.12 15.98
C ARG A 65 -8.54 0.37 16.19
N ALA A 66 -9.12 0.94 17.23
CA ALA A 66 -8.92 2.35 17.57
C ALA A 66 -7.45 2.65 17.91
N THR A 67 -6.80 1.75 18.64
CA THR A 67 -5.36 1.85 18.98
C THR A 67 -4.50 1.77 17.72
N TRP A 68 -4.80 0.86 16.81
CA TRP A 68 -4.07 0.75 15.53
C TRP A 68 -4.25 1.99 14.67
N GLN A 69 -5.47 2.50 14.59
CA GLN A 69 -5.78 3.72 13.84
C GLN A 69 -4.98 4.91 14.38
N ALA A 70 -4.97 5.09 15.70
CA ALA A 70 -4.22 6.17 16.35
C ALA A 70 -2.71 6.03 16.11
N MET A 71 -2.17 4.81 16.15
CA MET A 71 -0.76 4.54 15.88
C MET A 71 -0.38 4.88 14.44
N ILE A 72 -1.21 4.48 13.46
CA ILE A 72 -0.98 4.76 12.05
C ILE A 72 -1.03 6.27 11.79
N GLU A 73 -2.06 6.94 12.28
CA GLU A 73 -2.23 8.38 12.11
C GLU A 73 -1.09 9.17 12.75
N GLY A 74 -0.70 8.80 13.97
CA GLY A 74 0.44 9.42 14.67
C GLY A 74 1.74 9.26 13.89
N TYR A 75 1.99 8.06 13.38
CA TYR A 75 3.18 7.80 12.54
C TYR A 75 3.18 8.68 11.29
N LEU A 76 2.07 8.71 10.56
CA LEU A 76 1.99 9.45 9.29
C LEU A 76 2.09 10.97 9.47
N LEU A 77 1.63 11.50 10.60
CA LEU A 77 1.67 12.94 10.87
C LEU A 77 3.02 13.41 11.46
N GLU A 78 3.66 12.58 12.26
CA GLU A 78 4.81 13.00 13.08
C GLU A 78 6.16 12.56 12.53
N ARG A 79 6.19 11.61 11.59
CA ARG A 79 7.44 11.05 11.10
C ARG A 79 8.10 11.95 10.06
N GLU A 80 9.13 12.70 10.44
CA GLU A 80 9.86 13.64 9.58
C GLU A 80 10.51 13.00 8.34
N PRO A 81 11.16 11.81 8.41
CA PRO A 81 11.75 11.19 7.21
C PRO A 81 10.74 10.66 6.21
N LEU A 82 9.44 10.69 6.51
CA LEU A 82 8.41 10.17 5.62
C LEU A 82 8.27 11.06 4.40
N ALA A 83 8.58 10.51 3.22
CA ALA A 83 8.49 11.23 1.94
C ALA A 83 7.18 10.95 1.20
N LEU A 84 6.65 9.72 1.33
CA LEU A 84 5.50 9.25 0.54
C LEU A 84 4.81 8.10 1.23
N VAL A 85 3.50 8.01 1.04
CA VAL A 85 2.69 6.86 1.47
C VAL A 85 2.21 6.11 0.24
N PHE A 86 2.51 4.83 0.15
CA PHE A 86 1.87 3.95 -0.82
C PHE A 86 0.57 3.41 -0.23
N VAL A 87 -0.53 3.71 -0.87
CA VAL A 87 -1.85 3.16 -0.51
C VAL A 87 -2.13 1.99 -1.43
N LEU A 88 -2.12 0.78 -0.87
CA LEU A 88 -2.38 -0.43 -1.64
C LEU A 88 -3.87 -0.70 -1.75
N VAL A 89 -4.34 -0.88 -2.97
CA VAL A 89 -5.72 -1.22 -3.28
C VAL A 89 -5.73 -2.52 -4.06
N ASP A 90 -6.62 -3.42 -3.73
CA ASP A 90 -6.78 -4.68 -4.45
C ASP A 90 -7.36 -4.40 -5.85
N GLY A 91 -6.56 -4.64 -6.89
CA GLY A 91 -6.95 -4.37 -8.28
C GLY A 91 -8.04 -5.31 -8.79
N GLU A 92 -8.20 -6.48 -8.19
CA GLU A 92 -9.23 -7.45 -8.57
C GLU A 92 -10.62 -7.01 -8.11
N ILE A 93 -10.73 -6.51 -6.88
CA ILE A 93 -12.03 -6.11 -6.29
C ILE A 93 -12.28 -4.61 -6.28
N GLY A 94 -11.24 -3.81 -6.49
CA GLY A 94 -11.33 -2.35 -6.43
C GLY A 94 -11.23 -1.79 -5.01
N PRO A 95 -11.30 -0.45 -4.85
CA PRO A 95 -11.19 0.18 -3.55
C PRO A 95 -12.40 -0.13 -2.66
N THR A 96 -12.14 -0.44 -1.40
CA THR A 96 -13.17 -0.62 -0.40
C THR A 96 -13.50 0.73 0.27
N LYS A 97 -14.56 0.75 1.06
CA LYS A 97 -14.93 1.92 1.85
C LYS A 97 -13.80 2.39 2.76
N LEU A 98 -13.06 1.45 3.37
CA LEU A 98 -11.93 1.77 4.23
C LEU A 98 -10.75 2.36 3.44
N ASP A 99 -10.51 1.88 2.22
CA ASP A 99 -9.51 2.47 1.32
C ASP A 99 -9.85 3.93 1.02
N LEU A 100 -11.10 4.22 0.69
CA LEU A 100 -11.56 5.57 0.40
C LEU A 100 -11.50 6.48 1.64
N GLN A 101 -11.77 5.96 2.83
CA GLN A 101 -11.60 6.69 4.08
C GLN A 101 -10.14 7.05 4.34
N MET A 102 -9.22 6.11 4.09
CA MET A 102 -7.78 6.38 4.22
C MET A 102 -7.32 7.47 3.25
N LEU A 103 -7.76 7.41 2.00
CA LEU A 103 -7.44 8.43 1.01
C LEU A 103 -7.94 9.81 1.41
N ALA A 104 -9.19 9.89 1.89
CA ALA A 104 -9.78 11.15 2.37
C ALA A 104 -8.99 11.71 3.55
N TRP A 105 -8.56 10.86 4.47
CA TRP A 105 -7.75 11.27 5.62
C TRP A 105 -6.38 11.81 5.20
N LEU A 106 -5.70 11.12 4.25
CA LEU A 106 -4.41 11.57 3.73
C LEU A 106 -4.53 12.93 3.02
N GLN A 107 -5.58 13.11 2.23
CA GLN A 107 -5.86 14.39 1.55
C GLN A 107 -6.13 15.52 2.55
N ALA A 108 -6.96 15.24 3.57
CA ALA A 108 -7.31 16.23 4.58
C ALA A 108 -6.10 16.70 5.41
N ASN A 109 -5.10 15.83 5.59
CA ASN A 109 -3.89 16.13 6.35
C ASN A 109 -2.69 16.48 5.46
N ALA A 110 -2.90 16.67 4.17
CA ALA A 110 -1.87 17.04 3.18
C ALA A 110 -0.67 16.08 3.18
N VAL A 111 -0.90 14.79 3.40
CA VAL A 111 0.14 13.76 3.36
C VAL A 111 0.30 13.28 1.92
N PRO A 112 1.51 13.35 1.32
CA PRO A 112 1.74 12.85 -0.03
C PRO A 112 1.48 11.35 -0.13
N TYR A 113 0.76 10.91 -1.16
CA TYR A 113 0.46 9.50 -1.36
C TYR A 113 0.50 9.12 -2.85
N GLN A 114 0.69 7.83 -3.08
CA GLN A 114 0.61 7.18 -4.39
C GLN A 114 -0.24 5.93 -4.25
N ILE A 115 -1.26 5.79 -5.10
CA ILE A 115 -2.07 4.57 -5.11
C ILE A 115 -1.36 3.50 -5.93
N VAL A 116 -1.27 2.31 -5.36
CA VAL A 116 -0.72 1.11 -5.98
C VAL A 116 -1.81 0.05 -6.03
N ALA A 117 -2.26 -0.30 -7.23
CA ALA A 117 -3.22 -1.39 -7.41
C ALA A 117 -2.47 -2.71 -7.50
N THR A 118 -2.77 -3.62 -6.59
CA THR A 118 -2.14 -4.93 -6.50
C THR A 118 -2.91 -5.98 -7.27
N LYS A 119 -2.35 -7.18 -7.38
CA LYS A 119 -3.00 -8.35 -7.98
C LYS A 119 -3.39 -8.15 -9.45
N LEU A 120 -2.56 -7.43 -10.21
CA LEU A 120 -2.76 -7.23 -11.63
C LEU A 120 -2.95 -8.56 -12.38
N ASP A 121 -2.22 -9.61 -11.97
CA ASP A 121 -2.30 -10.95 -12.54
C ASP A 121 -3.67 -11.62 -12.36
N LYS A 122 -4.48 -11.17 -11.41
CA LYS A 122 -5.83 -11.69 -11.16
C LYS A 122 -6.91 -11.02 -12.02
N VAL A 123 -6.58 -9.93 -12.70
CA VAL A 123 -7.51 -9.24 -13.60
C VAL A 123 -7.37 -9.80 -15.00
N LYS A 124 -8.47 -10.27 -15.59
CA LYS A 124 -8.49 -10.77 -16.97
C LYS A 124 -8.09 -9.66 -17.94
N PRO A 125 -7.20 -9.95 -18.94
CA PRO A 125 -6.77 -8.92 -19.90
C PRO A 125 -7.93 -8.20 -20.59
N SER A 126 -9.01 -8.91 -20.90
CA SER A 126 -10.19 -8.31 -21.53
C SER A 126 -10.95 -7.31 -20.65
N LYS A 127 -10.74 -7.38 -19.34
CA LYS A 127 -11.40 -6.50 -18.35
C LYS A 127 -10.49 -5.41 -17.79
N LEU A 128 -9.21 -5.46 -18.11
CA LEU A 128 -8.20 -4.61 -17.47
C LEU A 128 -8.43 -3.13 -17.75
N ALA A 129 -8.70 -2.74 -18.99
CA ALA A 129 -8.93 -1.33 -19.34
C ALA A 129 -10.11 -0.73 -18.56
N GLY A 130 -11.23 -1.44 -18.50
CA GLY A 130 -12.40 -1.02 -17.72
C GLY A 130 -12.13 -0.96 -16.22
N ARG A 131 -11.37 -1.92 -15.70
CA ARG A 131 -10.98 -1.96 -14.28
C ARG A 131 -10.10 -0.76 -13.90
N LYS A 132 -9.15 -0.41 -14.76
CA LYS A 132 -8.29 0.76 -14.55
C LYS A 132 -9.09 2.05 -14.48
N GLN A 133 -10.05 2.22 -15.39
CA GLN A 133 -10.95 3.39 -15.38
C GLN A 133 -11.80 3.44 -14.11
N GLN A 134 -12.41 2.33 -13.73
CA GLN A 134 -13.28 2.25 -12.56
C GLN A 134 -12.51 2.58 -11.27
N LEU A 135 -11.32 2.02 -11.11
CA LEU A 135 -10.50 2.25 -9.92
C LEU A 135 -10.07 3.72 -9.82
N ALA A 136 -9.58 4.30 -10.91
CA ALA A 136 -9.19 5.70 -10.94
C ALA A 136 -10.36 6.62 -10.59
N ARG A 137 -11.53 6.40 -11.20
CA ARG A 137 -12.75 7.17 -10.90
C ARG A 137 -13.16 7.06 -9.43
N ALA A 138 -13.15 5.86 -8.88
CA ALA A 138 -13.52 5.63 -7.49
C ALA A 138 -12.60 6.38 -6.51
N CYS A 139 -11.34 6.59 -6.89
CA CYS A 139 -10.37 7.33 -6.11
C CYS A 139 -10.28 8.82 -6.49
N SER A 140 -11.12 9.30 -7.41
CA SER A 140 -11.11 10.67 -7.94
C SER A 140 -9.77 11.06 -8.55
N LEU A 141 -9.15 10.13 -9.30
CA LEU A 141 -7.86 10.28 -9.93
C LEU A 141 -7.92 9.94 -11.43
N GLU A 142 -6.87 10.31 -12.15
CA GLU A 142 -6.63 9.85 -13.51
C GLU A 142 -5.99 8.46 -13.50
N GLU A 143 -6.17 7.70 -14.60
CA GLU A 143 -5.56 6.35 -14.70
C GLU A 143 -4.03 6.39 -14.55
N ALA A 144 -3.39 7.44 -15.05
CA ALA A 144 -1.93 7.61 -14.95
C ALA A 144 -1.43 7.80 -13.52
N ASP A 145 -2.30 8.18 -12.59
CA ASP A 145 -1.96 8.40 -11.18
C ASP A 145 -1.94 7.10 -10.36
N VAL A 146 -2.30 5.97 -10.98
CA VAL A 146 -2.34 4.66 -10.32
C VAL A 146 -1.27 3.76 -10.91
N ILE A 147 -0.41 3.20 -10.06
CA ILE A 147 0.59 2.22 -10.46
C ILE A 147 0.02 0.82 -10.25
N TRP A 148 -0.06 0.04 -11.32
CA TRP A 148 -0.55 -1.34 -11.27
C TRP A 148 0.61 -2.31 -11.18
N VAL A 149 0.54 -3.26 -10.23
CA VAL A 149 1.59 -4.23 -9.98
C VAL A 149 1.05 -5.65 -9.80
N SER A 150 1.92 -6.61 -10.11
CA SER A 150 1.77 -8.01 -9.70
C SER A 150 3.05 -8.43 -8.99
N ALA A 151 2.98 -8.60 -7.69
CA ALA A 151 4.14 -9.05 -6.90
C ALA A 151 4.58 -10.48 -7.31
N SER A 152 3.62 -11.35 -7.60
CA SER A 152 3.89 -12.74 -7.99
C SER A 152 4.55 -12.87 -9.37
N LYS A 153 4.22 -11.98 -10.32
CA LYS A 153 4.77 -11.97 -11.68
C LYS A 153 5.90 -10.97 -11.89
N GLY A 154 6.15 -10.10 -10.92
CA GLY A 154 7.14 -9.03 -11.01
C GLY A 154 6.72 -7.84 -11.87
N THR A 155 5.50 -7.82 -12.39
CA THR A 155 5.00 -6.75 -13.27
C THR A 155 4.85 -5.45 -12.49
N GLY A 156 5.38 -4.34 -13.04
CA GLY A 156 5.24 -3.01 -12.45
C GLY A 156 6.16 -2.74 -11.27
N ILE A 157 6.90 -3.73 -10.78
CA ILE A 157 7.80 -3.57 -9.62
C ILE A 157 8.95 -2.61 -9.94
N ASP A 158 9.52 -2.69 -11.14
CA ASP A 158 10.60 -1.77 -11.57
C ASP A 158 10.11 -0.32 -11.58
N ARG A 159 8.89 -0.07 -12.05
CA ARG A 159 8.29 1.25 -12.06
C ARG A 159 8.09 1.78 -10.64
N LEU A 160 7.66 0.91 -9.73
CA LEU A 160 7.48 1.26 -8.33
C LEU A 160 8.82 1.56 -7.65
N GLN A 161 9.86 0.77 -7.92
CA GLN A 161 11.23 1.02 -7.44
C GLN A 161 11.76 2.35 -7.96
N ALA A 162 11.57 2.65 -9.24
CA ALA A 162 11.97 3.92 -9.83
C ALA A 162 11.26 5.11 -9.15
N HIS A 163 9.99 4.96 -8.83
CA HIS A 163 9.22 5.97 -8.11
C HIS A 163 9.77 6.22 -6.71
N VAL A 164 10.08 5.15 -5.98
CA VAL A 164 10.73 5.24 -4.65
C VAL A 164 12.07 5.97 -4.75
N ASN A 165 12.90 5.60 -5.72
CA ASN A 165 14.21 6.23 -5.93
C ASN A 165 14.09 7.72 -6.21
N THR A 166 13.15 8.12 -7.06
CA THR A 166 12.91 9.53 -7.40
C THR A 166 12.51 10.33 -6.17
N MET A 167 11.65 9.78 -5.32
CA MET A 167 11.17 10.47 -4.12
C MET A 167 12.23 10.58 -3.00
N LEU A 168 13.24 9.72 -3.03
CA LEU A 168 14.27 9.68 -1.98
C LEU A 168 15.58 10.35 -2.37
N THR A 169 15.71 10.80 -3.62
CA THR A 169 16.95 11.42 -4.14
C THR A 169 16.92 12.97 -4.04
N VAL A 170 15.90 13.52 -3.46
CA VAL A 170 15.76 15.00 -3.30
C VAL A 170 16.35 15.46 -1.99
#